data_966badef8afeb3de0d2520b30b7ba873
#
_entry.id   966badef8afeb3de0d2520b30b7ba873
#
_cell.length_a   1.000
_cell.length_b   1.000
_cell.length_c   1.000
_cell.angle_alpha   90.00
_cell.angle_beta   90.00
_cell.angle_gamma   90.00
#
_symmetry.space_group_name_H-M   'P 1'
#
loop_
_entity.id
_entity.type
_entity.pdbx_description
1 polymer ?
#
loop_
_entity_poly.entity_id
_entity_poly.type
_entity_poly.pdbx_seq_one_letter_code
_entity_poly.pdbx_strand_id
1 'polypeptide(L)'
;YTHFPQSEPGIAGQMMQGLEYLASADYLDKIFFDRLSVCPSCGSHHVNVREACSACKSSNISPVSLLHHFRCGYVAPAESFTHDGKGRICPKCHGRLTDLGTDHDIPGENFSCHSCHASFQVPEVEGLCMNCQTRTPGDQLLHKDIHSYRLNSLGMAALSNGRLFDQEEELLL
;
A
#
# COMPACT_ATOMS: atom_id res chain seq x y z
N TYR A 1 22.80 -4.57 18.34
CA TYR A 1 22.89 -5.27 17.04
C TYR A 1 22.75 -6.77 17.33
N THR A 2 21.54 -7.30 17.27
CA THR A 2 21.29 -8.73 17.31
C THR A 2 21.42 -9.27 15.90
N HIS A 3 22.53 -9.90 15.62
CA HIS A 3 22.74 -10.73 14.44
C HIS A 3 21.73 -11.89 14.53
N PHE A 4 20.68 -11.85 13.71
CA PHE A 4 19.87 -13.05 13.50
C PHE A 4 20.75 -14.04 12.72
N PRO A 5 20.97 -15.24 13.26
CA PRO A 5 21.64 -16.29 12.49
C PRO A 5 20.76 -16.57 11.27
N GLN A 6 21.40 -16.65 10.10
CA GLN A 6 20.74 -17.21 8.91
C GLN A 6 20.48 -18.68 9.23
N SER A 7 19.30 -18.97 9.77
CA SER A 7 18.83 -20.35 9.93
C SER A 7 18.79 -20.98 8.54
N GLU A 8 19.27 -22.21 8.45
CA GLU A 8 19.08 -23.03 7.25
C GLU A 8 17.64 -22.88 6.75
N PRO A 9 17.41 -22.79 5.44
CA PRO A 9 16.08 -22.59 4.91
C PRO A 9 15.19 -23.75 5.43
N GLY A 10 14.20 -23.43 6.21
CA GLY A 10 13.20 -24.40 6.64
C GLY A 10 12.56 -25.08 5.41
N ILE A 11 11.76 -26.12 5.63
CA ILE A 11 11.09 -26.91 4.56
C ILE A 11 10.51 -26.02 3.45
N ALA A 12 9.86 -24.89 3.84
CA ALA A 12 9.33 -23.92 2.87
C ALA A 12 10.42 -23.28 1.99
N GLY A 13 11.58 -22.98 2.55
CA GLY A 13 12.71 -22.42 1.79
C GLY A 13 13.31 -23.43 0.81
N GLN A 14 13.42 -24.69 1.21
CA GLN A 14 13.87 -25.77 0.33
C GLN A 14 12.88 -26.03 -0.82
N MET A 15 11.57 -26.00 -0.52
CA MET A 15 10.52 -26.12 -1.54
C MET A 15 10.61 -24.98 -2.57
N MET A 16 10.81 -23.74 -2.11
CA MET A 16 10.95 -22.59 -3.03
C MET A 16 12.19 -22.71 -3.91
N GLN A 17 13.32 -23.19 -3.36
CA GLN A 17 14.52 -23.45 -4.16
C GLN A 17 14.28 -24.53 -5.21
N GLY A 18 13.55 -25.59 -4.86
CA GLY A 18 13.16 -26.65 -5.82
C GLY A 18 12.27 -26.11 -6.94
N LEU A 19 11.28 -25.26 -6.62
CA LEU A 19 10.41 -24.64 -7.62
C LEU A 19 11.19 -23.71 -8.56
N GLU A 20 12.11 -22.91 -8.02
CA GLU A 20 12.97 -22.03 -8.83
C GLU A 20 13.89 -22.85 -9.74
N TYR A 21 14.47 -23.94 -9.23
CA TYR A 21 15.29 -24.85 -10.04
C TYR A 21 14.47 -25.45 -11.19
N LEU A 22 13.30 -26.02 -10.91
CA LEU A 22 12.43 -26.60 -11.92
C LEU A 22 11.94 -25.57 -12.96
N ALA A 23 11.72 -24.33 -12.54
CA ALA A 23 11.36 -23.25 -13.45
C ALA A 23 12.58 -22.85 -14.33
N SER A 24 13.78 -22.80 -13.77
CA SER A 24 15.00 -22.51 -14.54
C SER A 24 15.39 -23.61 -15.52
N ALA A 25 14.98 -24.84 -15.23
CA ALA A 25 15.15 -26.02 -16.10
C ALA A 25 13.94 -26.25 -17.04
N ASP A 26 13.06 -25.26 -17.17
CA ASP A 26 11.90 -25.23 -18.09
C ASP A 26 10.83 -26.31 -17.83
N TYR A 27 10.78 -26.89 -16.63
CA TYR A 27 9.71 -27.82 -16.24
C TYR A 27 8.47 -27.14 -15.70
N LEU A 28 8.62 -25.87 -15.24
CA LEU A 28 7.52 -25.07 -14.69
C LEU A 28 7.45 -23.71 -15.38
N ASP A 29 6.23 -23.27 -15.68
CA ASP A 29 5.96 -21.88 -15.99
C ASP A 29 5.94 -21.07 -14.69
N LYS A 30 6.81 -20.08 -14.57
CA LYS A 30 6.84 -19.11 -13.46
C LYS A 30 6.04 -17.89 -13.84
N ILE A 31 4.90 -17.69 -13.18
CA ILE A 31 3.93 -16.64 -13.49
C ILE A 31 3.88 -15.67 -12.31
N PHE A 32 4.04 -14.36 -12.58
CA PHE A 32 3.84 -13.35 -11.56
C PHE A 32 2.43 -13.46 -10.96
N PHE A 33 2.36 -13.47 -9.63
CA PHE A 33 1.11 -13.57 -8.88
C PHE A 33 0.79 -12.27 -8.15
N ASP A 34 1.77 -11.73 -7.37
CA ASP A 34 1.59 -10.52 -6.57
C ASP A 34 2.94 -9.93 -6.15
N ARG A 35 2.89 -8.73 -5.57
CA ARG A 35 4.05 -8.03 -5.03
C ARG A 35 3.81 -7.62 -3.58
N LEU A 36 4.67 -8.09 -2.68
CA LEU A 36 4.61 -7.76 -1.27
C LEU A 36 5.55 -6.62 -0.91
N SER A 37 5.10 -5.74 -0.04
CA SER A 37 5.98 -4.76 0.61
C SER A 37 6.75 -5.44 1.73
N VAL A 38 8.04 -5.13 1.81
CA VAL A 38 8.97 -5.73 2.77
C VAL A 38 9.67 -4.64 3.56
N CYS A 39 9.78 -4.84 4.85
CA CYS A 39 10.50 -3.93 5.73
C CYS A 39 12.01 -3.94 5.42
N PRO A 40 12.62 -2.80 5.10
CA PRO A 40 14.06 -2.73 4.79
C PRO A 40 14.93 -3.01 6.03
N SER A 41 14.39 -2.87 7.24
CA SER A 41 15.12 -3.05 8.49
C SER A 41 15.24 -4.51 8.92
N CYS A 42 14.17 -5.32 8.79
CA CYS A 42 14.15 -6.69 9.30
C CYS A 42 13.71 -7.74 8.27
N GLY A 43 13.44 -7.35 7.02
CA GLY A 43 13.02 -8.27 5.96
C GLY A 43 11.62 -8.84 6.10
N SER A 44 10.85 -8.42 7.12
CA SER A 44 9.49 -8.91 7.34
C SER A 44 8.53 -8.35 6.29
N HIS A 45 7.61 -9.18 5.82
CA HIS A 45 6.48 -8.79 4.97
C HIS A 45 5.24 -8.36 5.78
N HIS A 46 5.29 -8.42 7.10
CA HIS A 46 4.22 -7.90 7.96
C HIS A 46 4.30 -6.38 8.05
N VAL A 47 4.10 -5.71 6.92
CA VAL A 47 4.13 -4.26 6.80
C VAL A 47 2.71 -3.76 6.58
N ASN A 48 2.24 -2.91 7.49
CA ASN A 48 0.99 -2.17 7.30
C ASN A 48 1.29 -0.90 6.52
N VAL A 49 0.98 -0.91 5.23
CA VAL A 49 1.07 0.27 4.37
C VAL A 49 -0.19 1.13 4.58
N ARG A 50 0.01 2.39 4.95
CA ARG A 50 -1.09 3.27 5.35
C ARG A 50 -0.82 4.72 4.99
N GLU A 51 -1.90 5.47 4.90
CA GLU A 51 -1.86 6.92 4.88
C GLU A 51 -1.67 7.48 6.29
N ALA A 52 -0.89 8.53 6.41
CA ALA A 52 -0.55 9.16 7.68
C ALA A 52 -0.54 10.69 7.57
N CYS A 53 -0.79 11.34 8.69
CA CYS A 53 -0.69 12.78 8.82
C CYS A 53 0.75 13.24 8.57
N SER A 54 0.95 14.22 7.70
CA SER A 54 2.26 14.80 7.41
C SER A 54 2.92 15.44 8.62
N ALA A 55 2.13 15.95 9.59
CA ALA A 55 2.62 16.63 10.78
C ALA A 55 2.97 15.66 11.94
N CYS A 56 2.07 14.73 12.30
CA CYS A 56 2.26 13.88 13.50
C CYS A 56 2.36 12.39 13.22
N LYS A 57 2.29 11.98 11.95
CA LYS A 57 2.37 10.57 11.50
C LYS A 57 1.25 9.67 12.06
N SER A 58 0.18 10.25 12.56
CA SER A 58 -1.02 9.49 12.94
C SER A 58 -1.77 9.03 11.70
N SER A 59 -2.27 7.80 11.72
CA SER A 59 -3.20 7.29 10.70
C SER A 59 -4.67 7.65 10.99
N ASN A 60 -4.93 8.38 12.09
CA ASN A 60 -6.26 8.84 12.43
C ASN A 60 -6.59 10.13 11.64
N ILE A 61 -6.76 9.96 10.34
CA ILE A 61 -7.06 11.02 9.38
C ILE A 61 -8.35 10.69 8.64
N SER A 62 -9.06 11.72 8.19
CA SER A 62 -10.23 11.56 7.33
C SER A 62 -10.27 12.63 6.24
N PRO A 63 -10.84 12.34 5.07
CA PRO A 63 -11.13 13.35 4.08
C PRO A 63 -12.21 14.30 4.60
N VAL A 64 -12.05 15.59 4.34
CA VAL A 64 -13.00 16.64 4.70
C VAL A 64 -13.22 17.56 3.50
N SER A 65 -14.47 17.84 3.17
CA SER A 65 -14.79 18.76 2.09
C SER A 65 -14.45 20.19 2.51
N LEU A 66 -13.85 20.96 1.60
CA LEU A 66 -13.66 22.39 1.78
C LEU A 66 -14.92 23.15 1.35
N LEU A 67 -15.26 24.19 2.07
CA LEU A 67 -16.25 25.16 1.66
C LEU A 67 -15.58 26.50 1.36
N HIS A 68 -15.92 27.08 0.23
CA HIS A 68 -15.50 28.42 -0.17
C HIS A 68 -16.70 29.35 -0.15
N HIS A 69 -16.72 30.33 0.74
CA HIS A 69 -17.75 31.34 0.84
C HIS A 69 -17.44 32.50 -0.10
N PHE A 70 -18.25 32.70 -1.14
CA PHE A 70 -18.00 33.68 -2.21
C PHE A 70 -17.90 35.11 -1.72
N ARG A 71 -18.80 35.50 -0.79
CA ARG A 71 -18.87 36.88 -0.32
C ARG A 71 -17.57 37.39 0.31
N CYS A 72 -16.83 36.55 1.03
CA CYS A 72 -15.62 36.96 1.75
C CYS A 72 -14.36 36.21 1.34
N GLY A 73 -14.48 35.27 0.38
CA GLY A 73 -13.38 34.44 -0.10
C GLY A 73 -12.79 33.51 0.95
N TYR A 74 -13.53 33.20 2.02
CA TYR A 74 -13.04 32.30 3.05
C TYR A 74 -13.17 30.83 2.61
N VAL A 75 -12.06 30.10 2.67
CA VAL A 75 -12.00 28.66 2.35
C VAL A 75 -11.54 27.92 3.60
N ALA A 76 -12.29 26.92 4.02
CA ALA A 76 -11.94 26.09 5.17
C ALA A 76 -12.71 24.75 5.13
N PRO A 77 -12.29 23.74 5.93
CA PRO A 77 -13.07 22.53 6.13
C PRO A 77 -14.52 22.83 6.53
N ALA A 78 -15.44 22.05 5.99
CA ALA A 78 -16.87 22.23 6.24
C ALA A 78 -17.23 22.24 7.74
N GLU A 79 -16.45 21.55 8.57
CA GLU A 79 -16.58 21.50 10.03
C GLU A 79 -16.27 22.83 10.72
N SER A 80 -15.49 23.72 10.08
CA SER A 80 -15.17 25.05 10.59
C SER A 80 -16.37 26.01 10.50
N PHE A 81 -17.40 25.68 9.72
CA PHE A 81 -18.62 26.47 9.58
C PHE A 81 -19.65 25.93 10.55
N THR A 82 -20.10 26.80 11.47
CA THR A 82 -21.15 26.43 12.44
C THR A 82 -22.49 26.24 11.74
N HIS A 83 -23.35 25.38 12.26
CA HIS A 83 -24.68 25.11 11.71
C HIS A 83 -25.77 25.59 12.68
N ASP A 84 -26.69 26.43 12.21
CA ASP A 84 -27.77 27.01 13.03
C ASP A 84 -29.16 26.40 12.74
N GLY A 85 -29.21 25.26 12.06
CA GLY A 85 -30.47 24.59 11.65
C GLY A 85 -31.10 25.15 10.37
N LYS A 86 -30.65 26.31 9.89
CA LYS A 86 -31.12 26.96 8.65
C LYS A 86 -30.03 27.08 7.60
N GLY A 87 -28.79 26.71 7.92
CA GLY A 87 -27.65 26.77 7.02
C GLY A 87 -26.33 26.79 7.79
N ARG A 88 -25.24 26.95 7.08
CA ARG A 88 -23.91 27.09 7.67
C ARG A 88 -23.58 28.58 7.83
N ILE A 89 -22.84 28.92 8.87
CA ILE A 89 -22.39 30.30 9.14
C ILE A 89 -20.89 30.37 8.96
N CYS A 90 -20.43 31.30 8.13
CA CYS A 90 -19.04 31.57 7.90
C CYS A 90 -18.37 32.14 9.15
N PRO A 91 -17.28 31.53 9.68
CA PRO A 91 -16.63 32.04 10.89
C PRO A 91 -15.91 33.37 10.65
N LYS A 92 -15.58 33.74 9.40
CA LYS A 92 -14.88 34.99 9.06
C LYS A 92 -15.80 36.20 8.99
N CYS A 93 -16.96 36.09 8.33
CA CYS A 93 -17.82 37.23 8.08
C CYS A 93 -19.24 37.09 8.66
N HIS A 94 -19.52 35.98 9.35
CA HIS A 94 -20.79 35.61 9.92
C HIS A 94 -21.96 35.56 8.92
N GLY A 95 -21.66 35.58 7.62
CA GLY A 95 -22.64 35.39 6.56
C GLY A 95 -23.13 33.96 6.53
N ARG A 96 -24.40 33.77 6.19
CA ARG A 96 -25.02 32.46 6.05
C ARG A 96 -24.75 31.88 4.66
N LEU A 97 -24.52 30.58 4.60
CA LEU A 97 -24.39 29.78 3.40
C LEU A 97 -25.62 28.85 3.31
N THR A 98 -26.43 29.03 2.26
CA THR A 98 -27.70 28.31 2.09
C THR A 98 -27.71 27.56 0.75
N ASP A 99 -27.18 28.18 -0.30
CA ASP A 99 -27.33 27.70 -1.68
C ASP A 99 -25.97 27.42 -2.35
N LEU A 100 -25.72 26.16 -2.56
CA LEU A 100 -24.52 25.70 -3.30
C LEU A 100 -24.50 26.28 -4.72
N GLY A 101 -23.37 26.84 -5.11
CA GLY A 101 -23.18 27.49 -6.42
C GLY A 101 -23.66 28.96 -6.45
N THR A 102 -24.38 29.47 -5.43
CA THR A 102 -24.87 30.85 -5.34
C THR A 102 -24.10 31.67 -4.31
N ASP A 103 -23.95 31.17 -3.11
CA ASP A 103 -23.25 31.83 -1.99
C ASP A 103 -21.95 31.09 -1.59
N HIS A 104 -21.80 29.81 -1.95
CA HIS A 104 -20.62 28.99 -1.70
C HIS A 104 -20.47 27.88 -2.73
N ASP A 105 -19.26 27.31 -2.80
CA ASP A 105 -18.97 26.07 -3.52
C ASP A 105 -18.09 25.13 -2.68
N ILE A 106 -17.82 23.94 -3.24
CA ILE A 106 -16.94 22.92 -2.70
C ILE A 106 -15.75 22.80 -3.65
N PRO A 107 -14.67 23.59 -3.46
CA PRO A 107 -13.54 23.62 -4.38
C PRO A 107 -12.72 22.34 -4.38
N GLY A 108 -12.92 21.46 -3.39
CA GLY A 108 -12.20 20.20 -3.27
C GLY A 108 -12.25 19.61 -1.88
N GLU A 109 -11.38 18.64 -1.65
CA GLU A 109 -11.24 17.95 -0.38
C GLU A 109 -9.84 18.12 0.18
N ASN A 110 -9.74 18.16 1.50
CA ASN A 110 -8.51 18.06 2.27
C ASN A 110 -8.60 16.86 3.20
N PHE A 111 -7.49 16.55 3.86
CA PHE A 111 -7.48 15.62 4.99
C PHE A 111 -7.40 16.41 6.30
N SER A 112 -8.10 15.92 7.31
CA SER A 112 -8.03 16.41 8.69
C SER A 112 -7.47 15.32 9.58
N CYS A 113 -6.51 15.67 10.42
CA CYS A 113 -5.97 14.77 11.43
C CYS A 113 -6.69 14.94 12.76
N HIS A 114 -7.34 13.88 13.25
CA HIS A 114 -8.03 13.90 14.54
C HIS A 114 -7.08 13.89 15.75
N SER A 115 -5.79 13.59 15.55
CA SER A 115 -4.80 13.55 16.63
C SER A 115 -4.13 14.90 16.89
N CYS A 116 -3.82 15.68 15.86
CA CYS A 116 -3.12 16.97 16.00
C CYS A 116 -3.85 18.14 15.35
N HIS A 117 -5.03 17.89 14.77
CA HIS A 117 -5.89 18.88 14.11
C HIS A 117 -5.26 19.59 12.90
N ALA A 118 -4.16 19.05 12.36
CA ALA A 118 -3.57 19.56 11.12
C ALA A 118 -4.49 19.23 9.94
N SER A 119 -4.59 20.18 8.99
CA SER A 119 -5.27 20.02 7.71
C SER A 119 -4.23 20.04 6.59
N PHE A 120 -4.33 19.13 5.63
CA PHE A 120 -3.39 18.96 4.52
C PHE A 120 -4.09 18.38 3.30
N GLN A 121 -3.52 18.60 2.13
CA GLN A 121 -4.11 18.15 0.86
C GLN A 121 -3.81 16.68 0.55
N VAL A 122 -2.59 16.25 0.86
CA VAL A 122 -2.12 14.91 0.49
C VAL A 122 -1.56 14.23 1.75
N PRO A 123 -2.07 13.06 2.13
CA PRO A 123 -1.47 12.27 3.20
C PRO A 123 -0.13 11.69 2.77
N GLU A 124 0.75 11.46 3.72
CA GLU A 124 1.96 10.70 3.47
C GLU A 124 1.64 9.21 3.48
N VAL A 125 2.24 8.47 2.55
CA VAL A 125 2.19 7.01 2.55
C VAL A 125 3.40 6.48 3.29
N GLU A 126 3.18 5.66 4.31
CA GLU A 126 4.24 5.00 5.08
C GLU A 126 3.93 3.52 5.31
N GLY A 127 4.97 2.72 5.48
CA GLY A 127 4.88 1.35 5.99
C GLY A 127 5.24 1.29 7.47
N LEU A 128 4.37 0.74 8.30
CA LEU A 128 4.67 0.38 9.67
C LEU A 128 4.92 -1.13 9.75
N CYS A 129 6.16 -1.51 10.03
CA CYS A 129 6.48 -2.92 10.25
C CYS A 129 5.89 -3.40 11.57
N MET A 130 5.02 -4.40 11.52
CA MET A 130 4.39 -4.97 12.73
C MET A 130 5.34 -5.86 13.52
N ASN A 131 6.49 -6.24 12.94
CA ASN A 131 7.49 -7.08 13.58
C ASN A 131 8.54 -6.27 14.36
N CYS A 132 9.17 -5.25 13.72
CA CYS A 132 10.21 -4.43 14.34
C CYS A 132 9.79 -2.99 14.66
N GLN A 133 8.55 -2.63 14.36
CA GLN A 133 7.93 -1.31 14.58
C GLN A 133 8.64 -0.15 13.85
N THR A 134 9.54 -0.45 12.92
CA THR A 134 10.16 0.57 12.06
C THR A 134 9.12 1.18 11.16
N ARG A 135 9.12 2.51 11.05
CA ARG A 135 8.36 3.26 10.05
C ARG A 135 9.26 3.56 8.88
N THR A 136 8.74 3.33 7.69
CA THR A 136 9.46 3.53 6.44
C THR A 136 8.58 4.33 5.48
N PRO A 137 9.05 5.41 4.87
CA PRO A 137 8.33 6.10 3.80
C PRO A 137 7.92 5.11 2.70
N GLY A 138 6.77 5.33 2.08
CA GLY A 138 6.21 4.39 1.10
C GLY A 138 7.13 4.12 -0.08
N ASP A 139 7.85 5.14 -0.53
CA ASP A 139 8.83 5.08 -1.62
C ASP A 139 10.14 4.36 -1.28
N GLN A 140 10.39 4.12 0.02
CA GLN A 140 11.56 3.41 0.53
C GLN A 140 11.27 1.97 0.96
N LEU A 141 10.02 1.52 0.83
CA LEU A 141 9.67 0.13 1.06
C LEU A 141 10.32 -0.77 0.01
N LEU A 142 10.88 -1.87 0.45
CA LEU A 142 11.34 -2.90 -0.47
C LEU A 142 10.14 -3.70 -0.99
N HIS A 143 10.32 -4.28 -2.16
CA HIS A 143 9.29 -5.10 -2.78
C HIS A 143 9.85 -6.49 -3.10
N LYS A 144 9.00 -7.51 -2.91
CA LYS A 144 9.30 -8.89 -3.27
C LYS A 144 8.17 -9.43 -4.13
N ASP A 145 8.52 -9.86 -5.34
CA ASP A 145 7.56 -10.49 -6.24
C ASP A 145 7.26 -11.92 -5.78
N ILE A 146 5.99 -12.25 -5.78
CA ILE A 146 5.46 -13.58 -5.50
C ILE A 146 5.03 -14.18 -6.84
N HIS A 147 5.39 -15.44 -7.05
CA HIS A 147 5.08 -16.16 -8.27
C HIS A 147 4.24 -17.40 -7.97
N SER A 148 3.40 -17.76 -8.90
CA SER A 148 2.79 -19.07 -9.00
C SER A 148 3.58 -19.92 -9.98
N TYR A 149 3.56 -21.23 -9.77
CA TYR A 149 4.27 -22.19 -10.60
C TYR A 149 3.27 -23.20 -11.15
N ARG A 150 3.35 -23.46 -12.45
CA ARG A 150 2.49 -24.41 -13.16
C ARG A 150 3.34 -25.37 -13.95
N LEU A 151 3.04 -26.67 -13.89
CA LEU A 151 3.65 -27.64 -14.77
C LEU A 151 3.34 -27.29 -16.24
N ASN A 152 4.37 -27.18 -17.06
CA ASN A 152 4.24 -27.10 -18.50
C ASN A 152 4.23 -28.51 -19.14
N SER A 153 4.29 -28.61 -20.46
CA SER A 153 4.25 -29.88 -21.18
C SER A 153 5.45 -30.77 -20.84
N LEU A 154 6.66 -30.19 -20.71
CA LEU A 154 7.87 -30.92 -20.33
C LEU A 154 7.77 -31.42 -18.87
N GLY A 155 7.32 -30.58 -17.97
CA GLY A 155 7.08 -30.97 -16.58
C GLY A 155 6.03 -32.07 -16.43
N MET A 156 4.98 -32.03 -17.22
CA MET A 156 3.97 -33.11 -17.24
C MET A 156 4.55 -34.42 -17.75
N ALA A 157 5.38 -34.38 -18.81
CA ALA A 157 6.06 -35.56 -19.33
C ALA A 157 7.05 -36.12 -18.31
N ALA A 158 7.86 -35.30 -17.67
CA ALA A 158 8.79 -35.70 -16.62
C ALA A 158 8.08 -36.36 -15.43
N LEU A 159 6.95 -35.76 -14.97
CA LEU A 159 6.14 -36.33 -13.89
C LEU A 159 5.59 -37.71 -14.28
N SER A 160 5.12 -37.88 -15.53
CA SER A 160 4.56 -39.14 -16.01
C SER A 160 5.64 -40.24 -16.12
N ASN A 161 6.87 -39.87 -16.46
CA ASN A 161 8.02 -40.81 -16.59
C ASN A 161 8.75 -41.02 -15.26
N GLY A 162 8.44 -40.27 -14.21
CA GLY A 162 9.10 -40.38 -12.91
C GLY A 162 10.55 -39.89 -12.89
N ARG A 163 11.02 -39.17 -13.92
CA ARG A 163 12.39 -38.62 -14.01
C ARG A 163 12.42 -37.27 -14.70
N LEU A 164 13.41 -36.46 -14.36
CA LEU A 164 13.76 -35.25 -15.12
C LEU A 164 14.57 -35.68 -16.36
N PHE A 165 14.38 -35.00 -17.49
CA PHE A 165 15.14 -35.21 -18.71
C PHE A 165 16.43 -34.38 -18.67
N ASP A 166 17.55 -34.92 -19.17
CA ASP A 166 18.73 -34.12 -19.39
C ASP A 166 18.55 -33.27 -20.65
N GLN A 167 18.99 -31.99 -20.59
CA GLN A 167 18.81 -31.05 -21.70
C GLN A 167 19.46 -31.46 -23.02
N GLU A 168 20.37 -32.47 -22.99
CA GLU A 168 21.00 -33.04 -24.16
C GLU A 168 20.11 -34.06 -24.88
N GLU A 169 19.09 -34.63 -24.25
CA GLU A 169 18.17 -35.60 -24.86
C GLU A 169 17.08 -34.95 -25.74
N GLU A 170 16.85 -33.64 -25.61
CA GLU A 170 15.76 -32.92 -26.31
C GLU A 170 16.07 -32.64 -27.81
N LEU A 171 17.33 -32.80 -28.26
CA LEU A 171 17.74 -32.55 -29.63
C LEU A 171 17.58 -33.81 -30.57
N LEU A 172 17.02 -34.88 -30.05
CA LEU A 172 16.92 -36.17 -30.80
C LEU A 172 15.46 -36.66 -30.96
N LEU A 173 14.45 -35.83 -30.63
CA LEU A 173 13.02 -36.07 -30.87
C LEU A 173 12.44 -35.04 -31.84
#